data_1a9ae8707d1373728071a303edc216d3
#
_entry.id   1a9ae8707d1373728071a303edc216d3
#
_cell.length_a   1.000
_cell.length_b   1.000
_cell.length_c   1.000
_cell.angle_alpha   90.00
_cell.angle_beta   90.00
_cell.angle_gamma   90.00
#
_symmetry.space_group_name_H-M   'P 1'
#
loop_
_entity.id
_entity.type
_entity.pdbx_description
1 polymer ?
#
loop_
_entity_poly.entity_id
_entity_poly.type
_entity_poly.pdbx_seq_one_letter_code
_entity_poly.pdbx_strand_id
1 'polypeptide(L)'
;MFKFVHPEYLYLLLVVPALLLLYAYSTWRARRRKQQWGDLSLFRKLSEGVSPQRRLFKFTLLLLAVVCGIVILARLQYGTADTTGEKHRGIEVIFALDVSQSMLAQDVTPSRLDRSKLLISNLVTRMENDRVGLNVFAGEAYPILPLTGDFASAGFFLDNVSTNMVTLQGTNIASAIELAQKGFTNRKEVGKAIVVITDGENHEEGAEQAAQAAAKAGCRVYVVGVGSTKGAEIPTPNGPLRDGSGQIVHTALNETACEKLAQAGQGAYIHLDASNVAQTLLQKKLDTLKRAENSSDFSGTPNELFAVETLCFIGLLVGELFLSERSRNWTRHIKLFNNRA
;
A
#
# COMPACT_ATOMS: atom_id res chain seq x y z
N MET A 1 -13.50 -13.71 8.01
CA MET A 1 -13.31 -14.05 9.44
C MET A 1 -13.43 -12.82 10.29
N PHE A 2 -14.07 -12.91 11.46
CA PHE A 2 -14.09 -11.83 12.44
C PHE A 2 -12.76 -11.83 13.21
N LYS A 3 -12.11 -10.67 13.30
CA LYS A 3 -10.87 -10.49 14.04
C LYS A 3 -10.98 -9.25 14.93
N PHE A 4 -10.55 -9.37 16.19
CA PHE A 4 -10.44 -8.22 17.08
C PHE A 4 -9.04 -7.64 17.00
N VAL A 5 -8.94 -6.32 16.86
CA VAL A 5 -7.63 -5.63 16.85
C VAL A 5 -7.04 -5.60 18.25
N HIS A 6 -7.90 -5.35 19.25
CA HIS A 6 -7.52 -5.25 20.64
C HIS A 6 -8.31 -6.25 21.51
N PRO A 7 -7.94 -7.56 21.48
CA PRO A 7 -8.66 -8.59 22.23
C PRO A 7 -8.58 -8.39 23.75
N GLU A 8 -7.63 -7.61 24.24
CA GLU A 8 -7.48 -7.23 25.63
C GLU A 8 -8.71 -6.51 26.21
N TYR A 9 -9.44 -5.71 25.42
CA TYR A 9 -10.66 -5.06 25.88
C TYR A 9 -11.83 -6.03 26.11
N LEU A 10 -11.76 -7.26 25.60
CA LEU A 10 -12.76 -8.29 25.90
C LEU A 10 -12.77 -8.69 27.39
N TYR A 11 -11.66 -8.49 28.10
CA TYR A 11 -11.64 -8.69 29.56
C TYR A 11 -12.62 -7.76 30.30
N LEU A 12 -12.99 -6.60 29.71
CA LEU A 12 -14.03 -5.72 30.27
C LEU A 12 -15.43 -6.39 30.29
N LEU A 13 -15.66 -7.47 29.55
CA LEU A 13 -16.87 -8.26 29.66
C LEU A 13 -17.10 -8.83 31.06
N LEU A 14 -16.05 -8.94 31.89
CA LEU A 14 -16.17 -9.31 33.30
C LEU A 14 -16.96 -8.28 34.12
N VAL A 15 -17.13 -7.05 33.64
CA VAL A 15 -18.00 -6.02 34.24
C VAL A 15 -19.46 -6.42 34.12
N VAL A 16 -19.87 -7.17 33.10
CA VAL A 16 -21.27 -7.60 32.88
C VAL A 16 -21.79 -8.46 34.01
N PRO A 17 -21.15 -9.57 34.44
CA PRO A 17 -21.60 -10.33 35.61
C PRO A 17 -21.54 -9.52 36.90
N ALA A 18 -20.57 -8.62 37.06
CA ALA A 18 -20.50 -7.74 38.22
C ALA A 18 -21.75 -6.80 38.29
N LEU A 19 -22.13 -6.21 37.14
CA LEU A 19 -23.35 -5.38 37.05
C LEU A 19 -24.63 -6.19 37.33
N LEU A 20 -24.71 -7.44 36.85
CA LEU A 20 -25.82 -8.34 37.14
C LEU A 20 -25.93 -8.67 38.62
N LEU A 21 -24.83 -8.97 39.28
CA LEU A 21 -24.77 -9.22 40.73
C LEU A 21 -25.19 -7.98 41.53
N LEU A 22 -24.70 -6.82 41.11
CA LEU A 22 -25.05 -5.53 41.74
C LEU A 22 -26.55 -5.20 41.60
N TYR A 23 -27.11 -5.47 40.40
CA TYR A 23 -28.54 -5.34 40.17
C TYR A 23 -29.37 -6.32 41.04
N ALA A 24 -28.98 -7.59 41.10
CA ALA A 24 -29.62 -8.60 41.92
C ALA A 24 -29.54 -8.24 43.41
N TYR A 25 -28.38 -7.79 43.88
CA TYR A 25 -28.18 -7.31 45.23
C TYR A 25 -29.07 -6.08 45.56
N SER A 26 -29.11 -5.10 44.65
CA SER A 26 -29.91 -3.88 44.81
C SER A 26 -31.41 -4.21 44.90
N THR A 27 -31.90 -5.11 44.06
CA THR A 27 -33.30 -5.54 44.05
C THR A 27 -33.64 -6.34 45.31
N TRP A 28 -32.75 -7.23 45.75
CA TRP A 28 -32.91 -7.99 46.98
C TRP A 28 -32.93 -7.06 48.21
N ARG A 29 -31.98 -6.13 48.28
CA ARG A 29 -31.94 -5.14 49.39
C ARG A 29 -33.15 -4.21 49.37
N ALA A 30 -33.65 -3.83 48.20
CA ALA A 30 -34.86 -3.03 48.06
C ALA A 30 -36.11 -3.81 48.53
N ARG A 31 -36.20 -5.12 48.24
CA ARG A 31 -37.29 -6.00 48.76
C ARG A 31 -37.26 -6.10 50.27
N ARG A 32 -36.06 -6.33 50.89
CA ARG A 32 -35.90 -6.40 52.33
C ARG A 32 -36.30 -5.10 53.01
N ARG A 33 -35.88 -3.94 52.47
CA ARG A 33 -36.27 -2.62 53.02
C ARG A 33 -37.77 -2.40 52.95
N LYS A 34 -38.44 -2.77 51.87
CA LYS A 34 -39.90 -2.69 51.75
C LYS A 34 -40.63 -3.51 52.80
N GLN A 35 -40.11 -4.66 53.21
CA GLN A 35 -40.69 -5.50 54.28
C GLN A 35 -40.50 -4.89 55.68
N GLN A 36 -39.49 -4.06 55.89
CA GLN A 36 -39.21 -3.42 57.18
C GLN A 36 -40.03 -2.13 57.42
N TRP A 37 -40.53 -1.51 56.33
CA TRP A 37 -41.19 -0.18 56.44
C TRP A 37 -42.71 -0.22 56.61
N GLY A 38 -43.31 -1.39 56.84
CA GLY A 38 -44.74 -1.50 57.21
C GLY A 38 -45.62 -2.09 56.11
N ASP A 39 -46.88 -1.62 56.02
CA ASP A 39 -47.92 -2.23 55.24
C ASP A 39 -47.66 -2.24 53.72
N LEU A 40 -47.38 -3.42 53.13
CA LEU A 40 -47.14 -3.64 51.74
C LEU A 40 -48.28 -3.20 50.81
N SER A 41 -49.52 -3.13 51.36
CA SER A 41 -50.71 -2.70 50.65
C SER A 41 -50.67 -1.20 50.31
N LEU A 42 -50.22 -0.39 51.28
CA LEU A 42 -50.02 1.06 51.11
C LEU A 42 -48.90 1.37 50.13
N PHE A 43 -47.83 0.64 50.22
CA PHE A 43 -46.67 0.77 49.25
C PHE A 43 -47.07 0.46 47.83
N ARG A 44 -47.97 -0.54 47.64
CA ARG A 44 -48.47 -0.91 46.31
C ARG A 44 -49.34 0.22 45.73
N LYS A 45 -50.18 0.87 46.54
CA LYS A 45 -51.00 2.02 46.12
C LYS A 45 -50.17 3.27 45.81
N LEU A 46 -49.11 3.53 46.56
CA LEU A 46 -48.19 4.66 46.31
C LEU A 46 -47.26 4.43 45.11
N SER A 47 -47.01 3.18 44.76
CA SER A 47 -46.18 2.79 43.60
C SER A 47 -47.02 2.40 42.36
N GLU A 48 -48.32 2.73 42.35
CA GLU A 48 -49.16 2.59 41.17
C GLU A 48 -48.56 3.36 40.00
N GLY A 49 -48.02 2.63 39.01
CA GLY A 49 -47.40 3.22 37.84
C GLY A 49 -45.93 2.83 37.62
N VAL A 50 -45.26 2.18 38.58
CA VAL A 50 -43.91 1.66 38.39
C VAL A 50 -43.99 0.18 38.07
N SER A 51 -43.65 -0.19 36.82
CA SER A 51 -43.66 -1.58 36.38
C SER A 51 -42.26 -2.20 36.60
N PRO A 52 -42.14 -3.31 37.36
CA PRO A 52 -40.87 -4.02 37.54
C PRO A 52 -40.31 -4.56 36.22
N GLN A 53 -41.19 -4.88 35.27
CA GLN A 53 -40.79 -5.36 33.94
C GLN A 53 -40.09 -4.25 33.11
N ARG A 54 -40.60 -3.00 33.22
CA ARG A 54 -39.94 -1.86 32.52
C ARG A 54 -38.57 -1.56 33.10
N ARG A 55 -38.42 -1.66 34.42
CA ARG A 55 -37.13 -1.50 35.08
C ARG A 55 -36.13 -2.59 34.66
N LEU A 56 -36.59 -3.84 34.57
CA LEU A 56 -35.75 -4.93 34.06
C LEU A 56 -35.36 -4.69 32.60
N PHE A 57 -36.32 -4.31 31.75
CA PHE A 57 -36.08 -4.02 30.35
C PHE A 57 -35.11 -2.85 30.16
N LYS A 58 -35.24 -1.81 30.94
CA LYS A 58 -34.31 -0.68 30.95
C LYS A 58 -32.88 -1.10 31.32
N PHE A 59 -32.78 -1.94 32.37
CA PHE A 59 -31.48 -2.50 32.76
C PHE A 59 -30.88 -3.41 31.70
N THR A 60 -31.66 -4.23 31.01
CA THR A 60 -31.17 -5.07 29.93
C THR A 60 -30.69 -4.26 28.73
N LEU A 61 -31.35 -3.15 28.37
CA LEU A 61 -30.92 -2.23 27.35
C LEU A 61 -29.56 -1.60 27.69
N LEU A 62 -29.43 -1.13 28.95
CA LEU A 62 -28.15 -0.55 29.39
C LEU A 62 -27.03 -1.58 29.40
N LEU A 63 -27.29 -2.81 29.80
CA LEU A 63 -26.31 -3.88 29.77
C LEU A 63 -25.90 -4.26 28.34
N LEU A 64 -26.86 -4.28 27.41
CA LEU A 64 -26.60 -4.50 26.00
C LEU A 64 -25.76 -3.34 25.43
N ALA A 65 -26.03 -2.10 25.80
CA ALA A 65 -25.22 -0.95 25.42
C ALA A 65 -23.78 -1.08 25.93
N VAL A 66 -23.57 -1.51 27.18
CA VAL A 66 -22.23 -1.74 27.73
C VAL A 66 -21.47 -2.82 26.91
N VAL A 67 -22.14 -3.92 26.59
CA VAL A 67 -21.53 -4.98 25.76
C VAL A 67 -21.16 -4.45 24.37
N CYS A 68 -22.08 -3.69 23.75
CA CYS A 68 -21.81 -3.07 22.44
C CYS A 68 -20.63 -2.10 22.51
N GLY A 69 -20.54 -1.28 23.55
CA GLY A 69 -19.40 -0.39 23.78
C GLY A 69 -18.07 -1.12 23.95
N ILE A 70 -18.07 -2.27 24.63
CA ILE A 70 -16.87 -3.10 24.79
C ILE A 70 -16.44 -3.67 23.43
N VAL A 71 -17.38 -4.11 22.59
CA VAL A 71 -17.10 -4.64 21.24
C VAL A 71 -16.52 -3.52 20.34
N ILE A 72 -17.05 -2.30 20.43
CA ILE A 72 -16.53 -1.12 19.73
C ILE A 72 -15.06 -0.85 20.14
N LEU A 73 -14.76 -0.89 21.45
CA LEU A 73 -13.39 -0.71 21.95
C LEU A 73 -12.46 -1.82 21.48
N ALA A 74 -12.95 -3.06 21.38
CA ALA A 74 -12.18 -4.19 20.87
C ALA A 74 -11.93 -4.10 19.36
N ARG A 75 -12.56 -3.14 18.63
CA ARG A 75 -12.47 -2.90 17.18
C ARG A 75 -12.69 -4.19 16.40
N LEU A 76 -13.96 -4.61 16.32
CA LEU A 76 -14.35 -5.76 15.51
C LEU A 76 -14.17 -5.41 14.03
N GLN A 77 -13.24 -6.10 13.38
CA GLN A 77 -13.03 -6.01 11.95
C GLN A 77 -13.68 -7.20 11.27
N TYR A 78 -14.56 -6.92 10.35
CA TYR A 78 -15.07 -7.90 9.39
C TYR A 78 -14.23 -7.77 8.13
N GLY A 79 -13.20 -8.61 8.04
CA GLY A 79 -12.54 -8.90 6.79
C GLY A 79 -12.94 -10.31 6.43
N THR A 80 -13.48 -10.53 5.26
CA THR A 80 -13.05 -11.69 4.54
C THR A 80 -11.54 -11.50 4.45
N ALA A 81 -10.78 -12.17 5.36
CA ALA A 81 -9.53 -12.68 4.87
C ALA A 81 -10.00 -13.48 3.67
N ASP A 82 -9.99 -12.89 2.50
CA ASP A 82 -9.92 -13.66 1.29
C ASP A 82 -8.68 -14.52 1.49
N THR A 83 -8.92 -15.67 2.11
CA THR A 83 -7.98 -16.80 2.13
C THR A 83 -7.81 -17.35 0.73
N THR A 84 -8.56 -16.82 -0.22
CA THR A 84 -8.27 -16.72 -1.64
C THR A 84 -7.56 -15.38 -1.95
N GLY A 85 -6.88 -14.75 -1.00
CA GLY A 85 -5.85 -13.81 -1.37
C GLY A 85 -4.94 -14.59 -2.30
N GLU A 86 -5.12 -14.42 -3.60
CA GLU A 86 -4.12 -14.81 -4.57
C GLU A 86 -2.82 -14.29 -3.96
N LYS A 87 -1.99 -15.24 -3.55
CA LYS A 87 -0.67 -14.94 -3.01
C LYS A 87 0.01 -14.14 -4.10
N HIS A 88 -0.09 -12.80 -4.01
CA HIS A 88 0.41 -11.90 -5.02
C HIS A 88 1.92 -12.07 -5.05
N ARG A 89 2.35 -12.82 -6.07
CA ARG A 89 3.75 -13.09 -6.33
C ARG A 89 4.28 -11.94 -7.17
N GLY A 90 5.17 -11.14 -6.62
CA GLY A 90 5.76 -10.01 -7.30
C GLY A 90 7.28 -10.02 -7.26
N ILE A 91 7.90 -9.25 -8.13
CA ILE A 91 9.33 -8.95 -8.17
C ILE A 91 9.58 -7.49 -7.82
N GLU A 92 10.82 -7.16 -7.50
CA GLU A 92 11.27 -5.79 -7.32
C GLU A 92 12.12 -5.39 -8.51
N VAL A 93 11.70 -4.32 -9.20
CA VAL A 93 12.41 -3.81 -10.39
C VAL A 93 12.78 -2.35 -10.16
N ILE A 94 14.06 -2.01 -10.31
CA ILE A 94 14.51 -0.62 -10.30
C ILE A 94 15.02 -0.28 -11.69
N PHE A 95 14.38 0.70 -12.32
CA PHE A 95 14.81 1.26 -13.58
C PHE A 95 15.88 2.32 -13.31
N ALA A 96 17.03 2.20 -13.93
CA ALA A 96 18.09 3.19 -13.97
C ALA A 96 18.12 3.78 -15.37
N LEU A 97 17.57 4.99 -15.52
CA LEU A 97 17.38 5.67 -16.77
C LEU A 97 18.49 6.70 -16.98
N ASP A 98 19.23 6.55 -18.07
CA ASP A 98 20.23 7.51 -18.52
C ASP A 98 19.54 8.80 -18.97
N VAL A 99 19.97 9.93 -18.42
CA VAL A 99 19.50 11.27 -18.78
C VAL A 99 20.64 12.18 -19.26
N SER A 100 21.75 11.59 -19.71
CA SER A 100 22.84 12.30 -20.35
C SER A 100 22.37 13.00 -21.64
N GLN A 101 23.13 13.98 -22.12
CA GLN A 101 22.76 14.73 -23.32
C GLN A 101 22.67 13.87 -24.58
N SER A 102 23.44 12.77 -24.66
CA SER A 102 23.39 11.82 -25.78
C SER A 102 21.98 11.20 -25.93
N MET A 103 21.20 11.11 -24.86
CA MET A 103 19.83 10.60 -24.88
C MET A 103 18.82 11.54 -25.58
N LEU A 104 19.21 12.76 -25.94
CA LEU A 104 18.42 13.65 -26.80
C LEU A 104 18.53 13.29 -28.28
N ALA A 105 19.48 12.44 -28.71
CA ALA A 105 19.62 12.01 -30.08
C ALA A 105 18.32 11.39 -30.61
N GLN A 106 18.07 11.60 -31.92
CA GLN A 106 16.80 11.26 -32.58
C GLN A 106 16.96 10.13 -33.61
N ASP A 107 17.99 9.31 -33.45
CA ASP A 107 18.17 8.08 -34.26
C ASP A 107 17.11 7.01 -33.97
N VAL A 108 16.45 7.12 -32.82
CA VAL A 108 15.23 6.40 -32.43
C VAL A 108 14.11 7.40 -32.16
N THR A 109 12.97 7.27 -32.84
CA THR A 109 11.87 8.23 -32.76
C THR A 109 11.05 8.06 -31.48
N PRO A 110 10.68 9.13 -30.75
CA PRO A 110 10.96 10.56 -31.05
C PRO A 110 12.37 11.00 -30.64
N SER A 111 12.89 10.54 -29.50
CA SER A 111 14.27 10.64 -29.03
C SER A 111 14.63 9.36 -28.25
N ARG A 112 15.91 9.12 -27.99
CA ARG A 112 16.33 7.98 -27.16
C ARG A 112 15.68 8.02 -25.79
N LEU A 113 15.64 9.20 -25.15
CA LEU A 113 15.02 9.41 -23.84
C LEU A 113 13.53 9.14 -23.86
N ASP A 114 12.79 9.74 -24.81
CA ASP A 114 11.35 9.55 -24.90
C ASP A 114 10.98 8.11 -25.21
N ARG A 115 11.75 7.45 -26.07
CA ARG A 115 11.57 6.03 -26.36
C ARG A 115 11.80 5.15 -25.13
N SER A 116 12.78 5.48 -24.31
CA SER A 116 13.07 4.81 -23.05
C SER A 116 11.94 5.01 -22.05
N LYS A 117 11.40 6.22 -21.93
CA LYS A 117 10.23 6.53 -21.10
C LYS A 117 9.01 5.72 -21.55
N LEU A 118 8.78 5.63 -22.83
CA LEU A 118 7.67 4.85 -23.39
C LEU A 118 7.82 3.35 -23.07
N LEU A 119 9.03 2.81 -23.15
CA LEU A 119 9.31 1.43 -22.77
C LEU A 119 8.97 1.18 -21.30
N ILE A 120 9.46 2.03 -20.40
CA ILE A 120 9.20 1.91 -18.96
C ILE A 120 7.70 2.02 -18.67
N SER A 121 7.02 3.01 -19.23
CA SER A 121 5.58 3.22 -19.04
C SER A 121 4.77 1.99 -19.47
N ASN A 122 5.09 1.43 -20.63
CA ASN A 122 4.43 0.23 -21.15
C ASN A 122 4.72 -1.02 -20.32
N LEU A 123 5.88 -1.13 -19.70
CA LEU A 123 6.20 -2.24 -18.78
C LEU A 123 5.45 -2.10 -17.46
N VAL A 124 5.49 -0.91 -16.89
CA VAL A 124 4.84 -0.61 -15.60
C VAL A 124 3.32 -0.84 -15.65
N THR A 125 2.67 -0.48 -16.75
CA THR A 125 1.21 -0.72 -16.92
C THR A 125 0.84 -2.21 -16.99
N ARG A 126 1.77 -3.10 -17.24
CA ARG A 126 1.55 -4.57 -17.26
C ARG A 126 1.97 -5.26 -15.97
N MET A 127 2.56 -4.52 -15.04
CA MET A 127 2.94 -5.02 -13.72
C MET A 127 1.74 -4.92 -12.77
N GLU A 128 1.25 -6.03 -12.26
CA GLU A 128 0.06 -6.03 -11.38
C GLU A 128 0.42 -6.13 -9.90
N ASN A 129 1.48 -6.85 -9.57
CA ASN A 129 1.84 -7.18 -8.19
C ASN A 129 3.32 -6.93 -7.88
N ASP A 130 4.01 -6.29 -8.79
CA ASP A 130 5.43 -6.00 -8.71
C ASP A 130 5.64 -4.66 -7.98
N ARG A 131 6.87 -4.41 -7.56
CA ARG A 131 7.28 -3.10 -7.06
C ARG A 131 8.27 -2.48 -8.01
N VAL A 132 8.08 -1.21 -8.33
CA VAL A 132 8.94 -0.48 -9.24
C VAL A 132 9.58 0.71 -8.54
N GLY A 133 10.84 0.96 -8.87
CA GLY A 133 11.58 2.16 -8.49
C GLY A 133 12.18 2.81 -9.75
N LEU A 134 12.43 4.10 -9.68
CA LEU A 134 13.02 4.87 -10.78
C LEU A 134 14.20 5.69 -10.27
N ASN A 135 15.35 5.43 -10.82
CA ASN A 135 16.56 6.24 -10.65
C ASN A 135 16.90 6.87 -12.00
N VAL A 136 17.42 8.06 -11.99
CA VAL A 136 18.04 8.70 -13.17
C VAL A 136 19.53 8.84 -12.93
N PHE A 137 20.31 8.80 -13.99
CA PHE A 137 21.75 8.99 -13.91
C PHE A 137 22.31 9.69 -15.15
N ALA A 138 23.41 10.38 -14.94
CA ALA A 138 24.34 10.91 -15.93
C ALA A 138 25.75 10.81 -15.32
N GLY A 139 26.46 11.88 -15.04
CA GLY A 139 27.71 11.84 -14.28
C GLY A 139 27.53 11.36 -12.82
N GLU A 140 26.35 11.54 -12.26
CA GLU A 140 25.93 11.04 -10.96
C GLU A 140 24.54 10.41 -11.03
N ALA A 141 24.18 9.57 -10.05
CA ALA A 141 22.89 8.89 -9.99
C ALA A 141 22.01 9.41 -8.85
N TYR A 142 20.72 9.60 -9.13
CA TYR A 142 19.71 10.13 -8.18
C TYR A 142 18.47 9.27 -8.15
N PRO A 143 17.92 8.97 -6.96
CA PRO A 143 16.64 8.28 -6.82
C PRO A 143 15.50 9.28 -7.06
N ILE A 144 14.65 9.01 -8.04
CA ILE A 144 13.46 9.83 -8.35
C ILE A 144 12.22 9.22 -7.70
N LEU A 145 12.08 7.92 -7.74
CA LEU A 145 11.00 7.18 -7.13
C LEU A 145 11.55 6.00 -6.34
N PRO A 146 11.37 5.97 -5.02
CA PRO A 146 11.65 4.79 -4.22
C PRO A 146 10.78 3.61 -4.63
N LEU A 147 11.19 2.40 -4.27
CA LEU A 147 10.48 1.17 -4.61
C LEU A 147 9.02 1.20 -4.09
N THR A 148 8.06 1.22 -5.00
CA THR A 148 6.63 1.33 -4.71
C THR A 148 5.79 0.38 -5.55
N GLY A 149 4.58 0.04 -5.08
CA GLY A 149 3.53 -0.61 -5.89
C GLY A 149 2.54 0.39 -6.50
N ASP A 150 2.76 1.69 -6.33
CA ASP A 150 1.91 2.74 -6.92
C ASP A 150 2.40 3.08 -8.33
N PHE A 151 1.81 2.42 -9.31
CA PHE A 151 2.15 2.59 -10.72
C PHE A 151 1.69 3.94 -11.30
N ALA A 152 0.68 4.56 -10.70
CA ALA A 152 0.23 5.89 -11.12
C ALA A 152 1.29 6.95 -10.77
N SER A 153 1.83 6.89 -9.56
CA SER A 153 2.96 7.72 -9.16
C SER A 153 4.19 7.45 -10.04
N ALA A 154 4.48 6.19 -10.38
CA ALA A 154 5.60 5.85 -11.25
C ALA A 154 5.47 6.51 -12.63
N GLY A 155 4.27 6.49 -13.23
CA GLY A 155 3.99 7.19 -14.48
C GLY A 155 4.21 8.69 -14.37
N PHE A 156 3.68 9.33 -13.32
CA PHE A 156 3.83 10.77 -13.10
C PHE A 156 5.29 11.21 -12.96
N PHE A 157 6.09 10.48 -12.20
CA PHE A 157 7.51 10.80 -12.06
C PHE A 157 8.26 10.59 -13.37
N LEU A 158 7.97 9.50 -14.10
CA LEU A 158 8.60 9.18 -15.36
C LEU A 158 8.34 10.28 -16.43
N ASP A 159 7.12 10.78 -16.52
CA ASP A 159 6.76 11.82 -17.50
C ASP A 159 7.57 13.11 -17.28
N ASN A 160 7.89 13.43 -16.03
CA ASN A 160 8.66 14.62 -15.67
C ASN A 160 10.18 14.45 -15.79
N VAL A 161 10.69 13.25 -16.13
CA VAL A 161 12.14 13.06 -16.34
C VAL A 161 12.61 13.85 -17.54
N SER A 162 13.73 14.56 -17.37
CA SER A 162 14.41 15.31 -18.42
C SER A 162 15.93 15.29 -18.23
N THR A 163 16.68 15.57 -19.30
CA THR A 163 18.15 15.63 -19.26
C THR A 163 18.69 16.74 -18.35
N ASN A 164 17.87 17.73 -18.01
CA ASN A 164 18.25 18.86 -17.14
C ASN A 164 18.17 18.53 -15.63
N MET A 165 17.68 17.33 -15.27
CA MET A 165 17.54 16.93 -13.86
C MET A 165 18.89 16.68 -13.18
N VAL A 166 19.91 16.33 -13.95
CA VAL A 166 21.25 16.04 -13.44
C VAL A 166 22.19 17.15 -13.89
N THR A 167 22.83 17.79 -12.91
CA THR A 167 23.72 18.93 -13.17
C THR A 167 25.07 18.47 -13.74
N LEU A 168 25.60 17.35 -13.21
CA LEU A 168 26.86 16.78 -13.67
C LEU A 168 26.60 15.92 -14.90
N GLN A 169 27.05 16.40 -16.06
CA GLN A 169 26.97 15.67 -17.31
C GLN A 169 28.06 14.58 -17.36
N GLY A 170 27.86 13.59 -18.21
CA GLY A 170 28.66 12.37 -18.31
C GLY A 170 27.79 11.14 -18.19
N THR A 171 28.38 9.96 -18.05
CA THR A 171 27.62 8.71 -17.89
C THR A 171 28.37 7.80 -16.91
N ASN A 172 27.85 7.69 -15.68
CA ASN A 172 28.39 6.84 -14.63
C ASN A 172 27.42 5.69 -14.33
N ILE A 173 27.56 4.61 -15.09
CA ILE A 173 26.72 3.42 -14.95
C ILE A 173 27.00 2.70 -13.62
N ALA A 174 28.25 2.76 -13.12
CA ALA A 174 28.59 2.13 -11.83
C ALA A 174 27.77 2.70 -10.70
N SER A 175 27.72 4.04 -10.58
CA SER A 175 26.94 4.73 -9.54
C SER A 175 25.44 4.43 -9.65
N ALA A 176 24.91 4.30 -10.88
CA ALA A 176 23.51 3.97 -11.12
C ALA A 176 23.14 2.57 -10.60
N ILE A 177 24.00 1.58 -10.85
CA ILE A 177 23.82 0.20 -10.36
C ILE A 177 23.93 0.12 -8.84
N GLU A 178 24.94 0.78 -8.25
CA GLU A 178 25.11 0.82 -6.80
C GLU A 178 23.94 1.49 -6.09
N LEU A 179 23.44 2.60 -6.63
CA LEU A 179 22.26 3.27 -6.10
C LEU A 179 21.01 2.38 -6.18
N ALA A 180 20.80 1.72 -7.33
CA ALA A 180 19.69 0.80 -7.49
C ALA A 180 19.79 -0.38 -6.52
N GLN A 181 20.98 -0.93 -6.31
CA GLN A 181 21.18 -2.01 -5.34
C GLN A 181 20.78 -1.61 -3.92
N LYS A 182 21.07 -0.39 -3.51
CA LYS A 182 20.71 0.16 -2.18
C LYS A 182 19.19 0.41 -2.03
N GLY A 183 18.48 0.57 -3.14
CA GLY A 183 17.04 0.82 -3.17
C GLY A 183 16.15 -0.41 -2.93
N PHE A 184 16.69 -1.63 -3.01
CA PHE A 184 15.93 -2.85 -2.82
C PHE A 184 15.65 -3.14 -1.35
N THR A 185 14.56 -3.89 -1.12
CA THR A 185 14.25 -4.38 0.24
C THR A 185 15.22 -5.50 0.65
N ASN A 186 15.34 -5.72 1.97
CA ASN A 186 16.17 -6.81 2.50
C ASN A 186 15.55 -8.21 2.35
N ARG A 187 14.43 -8.34 1.61
CA ARG A 187 13.77 -9.64 1.38
C ARG A 187 14.62 -10.51 0.46
N LYS A 188 15.06 -11.67 0.96
CA LYS A 188 15.87 -12.63 0.18
C LYS A 188 15.08 -13.48 -0.81
N GLU A 189 13.77 -13.56 -0.61
CA GLU A 189 12.89 -14.45 -1.39
C GLU A 189 12.29 -13.78 -2.64
N VAL A 190 12.46 -12.48 -2.78
CA VAL A 190 11.95 -11.67 -3.89
C VAL A 190 12.97 -11.59 -4.99
N GLY A 191 12.56 -11.85 -6.22
CA GLY A 191 13.42 -11.61 -7.40
C GLY A 191 13.68 -10.12 -7.57
N LYS A 192 14.94 -9.75 -7.75
CA LYS A 192 15.40 -8.36 -7.88
C LYS A 192 16.01 -8.15 -9.24
N ALA A 193 15.56 -7.12 -9.94
CA ALA A 193 16.06 -6.71 -11.23
C ALA A 193 16.45 -5.24 -11.25
N ILE A 194 17.64 -4.95 -11.74
CA ILE A 194 18.08 -3.62 -12.13
C ILE A 194 17.98 -3.56 -13.65
N VAL A 195 17.21 -2.62 -14.19
CA VAL A 195 17.10 -2.40 -15.63
C VAL A 195 17.80 -1.09 -15.97
N VAL A 196 19.00 -1.20 -16.50
CA VAL A 196 19.80 -0.05 -16.95
C VAL A 196 19.41 0.27 -18.38
N ILE A 197 19.00 1.50 -18.66
CA ILE A 197 18.61 1.99 -19.99
C ILE A 197 19.58 3.09 -20.38
N THR A 198 20.42 2.84 -21.36
CA THR A 198 21.54 3.72 -21.74
C THR A 198 21.91 3.48 -23.20
N ASP A 199 22.69 4.39 -23.80
CA ASP A 199 23.35 4.17 -25.08
C ASP A 199 24.74 3.51 -24.93
N GLY A 200 25.15 3.21 -23.71
CA GLY A 200 26.38 2.51 -23.43
C GLY A 200 27.66 3.36 -23.59
N GLU A 201 27.57 4.66 -23.83
CA GLU A 201 28.69 5.57 -23.76
C GLU A 201 29.08 5.81 -22.31
N ASN A 202 29.87 4.90 -21.74
CA ASN A 202 30.36 5.00 -20.38
C ASN A 202 31.68 5.76 -20.34
N HIS A 203 31.71 6.84 -19.59
CA HIS A 203 32.90 7.68 -19.44
C HIS A 203 33.71 7.35 -18.19
N GLU A 204 33.23 6.45 -17.34
CA GLU A 204 33.88 6.06 -16.09
C GLU A 204 34.09 4.54 -16.00
N GLU A 205 35.17 4.16 -15.30
CA GLU A 205 35.50 2.77 -15.05
C GLU A 205 34.64 2.19 -13.92
N GLY A 206 34.51 0.85 -13.85
CA GLY A 206 33.86 0.18 -12.72
C GLY A 206 32.45 -0.35 -12.95
N ALA A 207 31.83 -0.06 -14.10
CA ALA A 207 30.47 -0.52 -14.41
C ALA A 207 30.31 -2.06 -14.35
N GLU A 208 31.25 -2.79 -14.92
CA GLU A 208 31.22 -4.26 -14.89
C GLU A 208 31.41 -4.82 -13.49
N GLN A 209 32.29 -4.21 -12.66
CA GLN A 209 32.49 -4.58 -11.27
C GLN A 209 31.22 -4.35 -10.44
N ALA A 210 30.55 -3.19 -10.63
CA ALA A 210 29.29 -2.89 -9.98
C ALA A 210 28.17 -3.90 -10.37
N ALA A 211 28.10 -4.27 -11.65
CA ALA A 211 27.14 -5.27 -12.12
C ALA A 211 27.43 -6.66 -11.52
N GLN A 212 28.70 -7.07 -11.44
CA GLN A 212 29.09 -8.32 -10.78
C GLN A 212 28.76 -8.31 -9.28
N ALA A 213 28.98 -7.18 -8.61
CA ALA A 213 28.64 -7.03 -7.18
C ALA A 213 27.12 -7.15 -6.96
N ALA A 214 26.32 -6.51 -7.82
CA ALA A 214 24.88 -6.62 -7.79
C ALA A 214 24.40 -8.06 -8.03
N ALA A 215 24.97 -8.76 -9.00
CA ALA A 215 24.67 -10.16 -9.27
C ALA A 215 25.00 -11.08 -8.09
N LYS A 216 26.14 -10.89 -7.43
CA LYS A 216 26.52 -11.60 -6.20
C LYS A 216 25.56 -11.34 -5.04
N ALA A 217 24.95 -10.15 -4.99
CA ALA A 217 23.93 -9.79 -4.02
C ALA A 217 22.52 -10.32 -4.37
N GLY A 218 22.38 -11.07 -5.48
CA GLY A 218 21.12 -11.66 -5.93
C GLY A 218 20.25 -10.74 -6.80
N CYS A 219 20.80 -9.62 -7.27
CA CYS A 219 20.12 -8.71 -8.19
C CYS A 219 20.59 -9.00 -9.63
N ARG A 220 19.66 -9.21 -10.57
CA ARG A 220 20.03 -9.37 -11.99
C ARG A 220 20.05 -8.01 -12.69
N VAL A 221 21.07 -7.74 -13.48
CA VAL A 221 21.23 -6.49 -14.21
C VAL A 221 20.90 -6.71 -15.68
N TYR A 222 19.76 -6.18 -16.11
CA TYR A 222 19.37 -6.15 -17.52
C TYR A 222 19.80 -4.82 -18.12
N VAL A 223 20.32 -4.86 -19.32
CA VAL A 223 20.78 -3.65 -20.02
C VAL A 223 19.97 -3.47 -21.29
N VAL A 224 19.32 -2.33 -21.40
CA VAL A 224 18.58 -1.91 -22.58
C VAL A 224 19.39 -0.86 -23.30
N GLY A 225 19.99 -1.25 -24.42
CA GLY A 225 20.77 -0.35 -25.29
C GLY A 225 19.82 0.44 -26.19
N VAL A 226 19.95 1.76 -26.18
CA VAL A 226 19.06 2.66 -26.93
C VAL A 226 19.90 3.44 -27.96
N GLY A 227 19.47 3.46 -29.21
CA GLY A 227 20.14 4.19 -30.27
C GLY A 227 20.64 3.30 -31.41
N SER A 228 21.26 3.92 -32.38
CA SER A 228 21.82 3.28 -33.53
C SER A 228 23.37 3.18 -33.41
N THR A 229 23.94 2.06 -33.85
CA THR A 229 25.39 1.90 -33.94
C THR A 229 26.03 2.79 -35.02
N LYS A 230 25.21 3.35 -35.95
CA LYS A 230 25.67 4.30 -36.95
C LYS A 230 25.97 5.69 -36.40
N GLY A 231 25.43 5.97 -35.23
CA GLY A 231 25.54 7.27 -34.58
C GLY A 231 24.51 8.30 -35.10
N ALA A 232 24.34 9.34 -34.31
CA ALA A 232 23.50 10.49 -34.61
C ALA A 232 24.05 11.75 -33.96
N GLU A 233 23.60 12.91 -34.47
CA GLU A 233 23.88 14.20 -33.86
C GLU A 233 22.93 14.45 -32.68
N ILE A 234 23.40 15.18 -31.68
CA ILE A 234 22.59 15.57 -30.53
C ILE A 234 21.92 16.90 -30.83
N PRO A 235 20.59 16.97 -31.00
CA PRO A 235 19.87 18.22 -31.26
C PRO A 235 19.85 19.11 -30.02
N THR A 236 20.15 20.40 -30.22
CA THR A 236 19.92 21.44 -29.22
C THR A 236 19.09 22.58 -29.81
N PRO A 237 18.49 23.46 -29.01
CA PRO A 237 17.71 24.61 -29.54
C PRO A 237 18.50 25.50 -30.48
N ASN A 238 19.84 25.50 -30.36
CA ASN A 238 20.75 26.34 -31.17
C ASN A 238 21.42 25.58 -32.33
N GLY A 239 20.90 24.39 -32.68
CA GLY A 239 21.50 23.50 -33.68
C GLY A 239 22.20 22.29 -33.05
N PRO A 240 22.94 21.46 -33.81
CA PRO A 240 23.62 20.29 -33.25
C PRO A 240 24.66 20.66 -32.22
N LEU A 241 24.76 19.82 -31.17
CA LEU A 241 25.70 20.01 -30.07
C LEU A 241 27.13 20.05 -30.62
N ARG A 242 27.94 21.02 -30.17
CA ARG A 242 29.32 21.16 -30.54
C ARG A 242 30.23 21.01 -29.33
N ASP A 243 31.36 20.39 -29.52
CA ASP A 243 32.42 20.28 -28.54
C ASP A 243 33.16 21.60 -28.31
N GLY A 244 34.10 21.61 -27.37
CA GLY A 244 34.95 22.79 -27.08
C GLY A 244 35.84 23.24 -28.27
N SER A 245 35.99 22.43 -29.32
CA SER A 245 36.70 22.74 -30.55
C SER A 245 35.77 23.22 -31.67
N GLY A 246 34.44 23.26 -31.42
CA GLY A 246 33.44 23.64 -32.40
C GLY A 246 32.99 22.53 -33.36
N GLN A 247 33.47 21.30 -33.18
CA GLN A 247 33.04 20.15 -33.99
C GLN A 247 31.70 19.62 -33.50
N ILE A 248 30.87 19.09 -34.42
CA ILE A 248 29.61 18.48 -34.10
C ILE A 248 29.86 17.18 -33.33
N VAL A 249 29.21 17.01 -32.18
CA VAL A 249 29.28 15.79 -31.39
C VAL A 249 28.37 14.74 -31.96
N HIS A 250 28.95 13.57 -32.30
CA HIS A 250 28.24 12.38 -32.72
C HIS A 250 28.23 11.37 -31.59
N THR A 251 27.06 10.84 -31.29
CA THR A 251 26.85 9.78 -30.29
C THR A 251 26.38 8.51 -30.95
N ALA A 252 26.91 7.34 -30.58
CA ALA A 252 26.52 6.06 -31.12
C ALA A 252 26.29 5.04 -30.01
N LEU A 253 25.35 4.12 -30.22
CA LEU A 253 25.14 3.01 -29.28
C LEU A 253 26.38 2.09 -29.24
N ASN A 254 26.90 1.89 -28.03
CA ASN A 254 27.99 0.93 -27.77
C ASN A 254 27.42 -0.42 -27.32
N GLU A 255 26.97 -1.22 -28.29
CA GLU A 255 26.37 -2.53 -28.01
C GLU A 255 27.33 -3.45 -27.27
N THR A 256 28.58 -3.46 -27.62
CA THR A 256 29.60 -4.34 -27.01
C THR A 256 29.78 -4.05 -25.53
N ALA A 257 29.77 -2.79 -25.14
CA ALA A 257 29.79 -2.40 -23.69
C ALA A 257 28.52 -2.82 -22.96
N CYS A 258 27.35 -2.60 -23.56
CA CYS A 258 26.07 -3.02 -23.01
C CYS A 258 25.98 -4.54 -22.85
N GLU A 259 26.44 -5.33 -23.79
CA GLU A 259 26.47 -6.79 -23.71
C GLU A 259 27.38 -7.30 -22.61
N LYS A 260 28.61 -6.77 -22.50
CA LYS A 260 29.52 -7.11 -21.40
C LYS A 260 28.94 -6.79 -20.03
N LEU A 261 28.33 -5.61 -19.91
CA LEU A 261 27.67 -5.18 -18.68
C LEU A 261 26.52 -6.12 -18.29
N ALA A 262 25.64 -6.47 -19.22
CA ALA A 262 24.54 -7.40 -19.00
C ALA A 262 25.05 -8.80 -18.63
N GLN A 263 26.11 -9.27 -19.25
CA GLN A 263 26.76 -10.55 -18.94
C GLN A 263 27.37 -10.55 -17.55
N ALA A 264 28.07 -9.48 -17.16
CA ALA A 264 28.63 -9.29 -15.82
C ALA A 264 27.53 -9.30 -14.74
N GLY A 265 26.37 -8.72 -15.04
CA GLY A 265 25.19 -8.67 -14.16
C GLY A 265 24.32 -9.91 -14.18
N GLN A 266 24.71 -11.00 -14.84
CA GLN A 266 23.92 -12.24 -15.00
C GLN A 266 22.52 -12.01 -15.56
N GLY A 267 22.33 -10.95 -16.34
CA GLY A 267 21.10 -10.58 -16.99
C GLY A 267 21.09 -10.84 -18.49
N ALA A 268 20.54 -9.90 -19.25
CA ALA A 268 20.51 -9.95 -20.70
C ALA A 268 20.59 -8.53 -21.27
N TYR A 269 21.26 -8.42 -22.43
CA TYR A 269 21.22 -7.24 -23.26
C TYR A 269 19.98 -7.28 -24.16
N ILE A 270 19.34 -6.14 -24.33
CA ILE A 270 18.16 -5.96 -25.18
C ILE A 270 18.32 -4.66 -25.95
N HIS A 271 18.29 -4.74 -27.28
CA HIS A 271 18.32 -3.55 -28.13
C HIS A 271 16.93 -2.91 -28.19
N LEU A 272 16.84 -1.63 -27.92
CA LEU A 272 15.59 -0.86 -28.01
C LEU A 272 15.54 -0.11 -29.34
N ASP A 273 14.78 -0.64 -30.25
CA ASP A 273 14.44 -0.04 -31.54
C ASP A 273 13.02 0.60 -31.53
N ALA A 274 12.54 0.98 -32.71
CA ALA A 274 11.18 1.51 -32.87
C ALA A 274 10.08 0.45 -32.67
N SER A 275 10.44 -0.84 -32.64
CA SER A 275 9.48 -1.94 -32.46
C SER A 275 9.14 -2.18 -30.95
N ASN A 276 8.12 -3.00 -30.70
CA ASN A 276 7.76 -3.41 -29.34
C ASN A 276 8.45 -4.74 -28.91
N VAL A 277 9.42 -5.20 -29.69
CA VAL A 277 10.12 -6.47 -29.42
C VAL A 277 10.91 -6.38 -28.12
N ALA A 278 11.62 -5.27 -27.91
CA ALA A 278 12.39 -5.03 -26.68
C ALA A 278 11.52 -5.15 -25.43
N GLN A 279 10.31 -4.57 -25.44
CA GLN A 279 9.36 -4.66 -24.33
C GLN A 279 8.97 -6.12 -24.04
N THR A 280 8.63 -6.89 -25.07
CA THR A 280 8.22 -8.28 -24.92
C THR A 280 9.35 -9.16 -24.40
N LEU A 281 10.56 -8.94 -24.89
CA LEU A 281 11.75 -9.67 -24.45
C LEU A 281 12.08 -9.36 -22.98
N LEU A 282 12.08 -8.08 -22.61
CA LEU A 282 12.37 -7.68 -21.24
C LEU A 282 11.31 -8.22 -20.27
N GLN A 283 10.04 -8.09 -20.62
CA GLN A 283 8.95 -8.65 -19.80
C GLN A 283 9.11 -10.16 -19.60
N LYS A 284 9.38 -10.92 -20.68
CA LYS A 284 9.62 -12.37 -20.59
C LYS A 284 10.82 -12.70 -19.67
N LYS A 285 11.87 -11.88 -19.68
CA LYS A 285 13.03 -12.07 -18.80
C LYS A 285 12.68 -11.75 -17.34
N LEU A 286 11.92 -10.71 -17.08
CA LEU A 286 11.44 -10.37 -15.73
C LEU A 286 10.50 -11.46 -15.19
N ASP A 287 9.64 -12.03 -16.02
CA ASP A 287 8.73 -13.11 -15.65
C ASP A 287 9.44 -14.40 -15.22
N THR A 288 10.70 -14.61 -15.64
CA THR A 288 11.51 -15.76 -15.21
C THR A 288 12.14 -15.59 -13.84
N LEU A 289 12.07 -14.39 -13.24
CA LEU A 289 12.60 -14.14 -11.92
C LEU A 289 11.74 -14.82 -10.85
N LYS A 290 12.37 -15.16 -9.73
CA LYS A 290 11.69 -15.76 -8.59
C LYS A 290 10.67 -14.77 -8.03
N ARG A 291 9.38 -15.09 -8.18
CA ARG A 291 8.29 -14.32 -7.61
C ARG A 291 8.07 -14.80 -6.18
N ALA A 292 8.25 -13.90 -5.22
CA ALA A 292 7.94 -14.19 -3.84
C ALA A 292 6.45 -13.98 -3.56
N GLU A 293 5.95 -14.76 -2.62
CA GLU A 293 4.65 -14.48 -2.03
C GLU A 293 4.75 -13.16 -1.26
N ASN A 294 4.27 -12.10 -1.84
CA ASN A 294 4.01 -10.90 -1.07
C ASN A 294 2.88 -11.25 -0.11
N SER A 295 3.21 -11.55 1.15
CA SER A 295 2.24 -11.32 2.21
C SER A 295 1.94 -9.83 2.11
N SER A 296 0.82 -9.52 1.47
CA SER A 296 0.35 -8.17 1.37
C SER A 296 0.26 -7.62 2.78
N ASP A 297 1.17 -6.72 3.16
CA ASP A 297 0.80 -5.61 4.01
C ASP A 297 -0.24 -4.81 3.20
N PHE A 298 -1.38 -5.45 3.00
CA PHE A 298 -2.53 -4.84 2.40
C PHE A 298 -3.00 -3.80 3.42
N SER A 299 -2.57 -2.57 3.23
CA SER A 299 -3.25 -1.39 3.76
C SER A 299 -4.59 -1.19 3.03
N GLY A 300 -5.28 -2.27 2.72
CA GLY A 300 -6.71 -2.22 2.51
C GLY A 300 -7.28 -1.87 3.87
N THR A 301 -7.85 -0.68 4.00
CA THR A 301 -8.61 -0.32 5.20
C THR A 301 -9.57 -1.46 5.49
N PRO A 302 -9.36 -2.24 6.56
CA PRO A 302 -10.29 -3.32 6.89
C PRO A 302 -11.65 -2.67 7.02
N ASN A 303 -12.69 -3.28 6.44
CA ASN A 303 -14.05 -2.81 6.60
C ASN A 303 -14.37 -2.81 8.10
N GLU A 304 -14.15 -1.67 8.73
CA GLU A 304 -14.47 -1.46 10.12
C GLU A 304 -15.98 -1.35 10.22
N LEU A 305 -16.61 -2.24 10.95
CA LEU A 305 -18.02 -2.16 11.29
C LEU A 305 -18.30 -1.04 12.31
N PHE A 306 -17.29 -0.23 12.61
CA PHE A 306 -17.34 0.83 13.62
C PHE A 306 -18.55 1.74 13.45
N ALA A 307 -18.92 2.13 12.24
CA ALA A 307 -20.06 3.01 11.99
C ALA A 307 -21.40 2.34 12.39
N VAL A 308 -21.56 1.06 12.04
CA VAL A 308 -22.77 0.29 12.33
C VAL A 308 -22.87 0.00 13.83
N GLU A 309 -21.76 -0.40 14.46
CA GLU A 309 -21.68 -0.67 15.89
C GLU A 309 -21.97 0.58 16.72
N THR A 310 -21.40 1.72 16.33
CA THR A 310 -21.63 3.02 16.99
C THR A 310 -23.09 3.44 16.86
N LEU A 311 -23.71 3.25 15.71
CA LEU A 311 -25.12 3.58 15.49
C LEU A 311 -26.03 2.68 16.34
N CYS A 312 -25.73 1.40 16.46
CA CYS A 312 -26.43 0.48 17.36
C CYS A 312 -26.28 0.90 18.83
N PHE A 313 -25.08 1.25 19.26
CA PHE A 313 -24.79 1.71 20.61
C PHE A 313 -25.61 2.97 20.97
N ILE A 314 -25.57 3.97 20.08
CA ILE A 314 -26.35 5.21 20.27
C ILE A 314 -27.85 4.90 20.30
N GLY A 315 -28.33 4.03 19.41
CA GLY A 315 -29.71 3.62 19.35
C GLY A 315 -30.20 2.96 20.68
N LEU A 316 -29.36 2.12 21.30
CA LEU A 316 -29.64 1.48 22.59
C LEU A 316 -29.69 2.50 23.72
N LEU A 317 -28.76 3.48 23.76
CA LEU A 317 -28.75 4.54 24.76
C LEU A 317 -29.95 5.48 24.63
N VAL A 318 -30.29 5.86 23.40
CA VAL A 318 -31.47 6.69 23.12
C VAL A 318 -32.76 5.93 23.51
N GLY A 319 -32.86 4.64 23.16
CA GLY A 319 -33.97 3.79 23.57
C GLY A 319 -34.11 3.68 25.08
N GLU A 320 -33.00 3.57 25.82
CA GLU A 320 -32.98 3.55 27.29
C GLU A 320 -33.48 4.88 27.86
N LEU A 321 -33.06 6.01 27.30
CA LEU A 321 -33.44 7.35 27.76
C LEU A 321 -34.94 7.63 27.58
N PHE A 322 -35.53 7.18 26.46
CA PHE A 322 -36.96 7.35 26.20
C PHE A 322 -37.86 6.43 27.00
N LEU A 323 -37.34 5.33 27.54
CA LEU A 323 -38.09 4.40 28.38
C LEU A 323 -38.25 4.96 29.77
N SER A 324 -39.42 5.53 30.08
CA SER A 324 -39.78 5.95 31.42
C SER A 324 -40.20 4.76 32.30
N GLU A 325 -39.71 4.70 33.53
CA GLU A 325 -40.11 3.69 34.52
C GLU A 325 -41.60 3.83 34.93
N ARG A 326 -42.20 5.03 34.78
CA ARG A 326 -43.62 5.30 35.04
C ARG A 326 -44.46 5.03 33.80
N SER A 327 -45.60 4.35 33.99
CA SER A 327 -46.59 4.20 32.95
C SER A 327 -47.23 5.55 32.63
N ARG A 328 -46.90 6.16 31.52
CA ARG A 328 -47.61 7.32 30.97
C ARG A 328 -48.93 6.84 30.38
N ASN A 329 -50.04 7.58 30.55
CA ASN A 329 -51.37 7.18 30.04
C ASN A 329 -51.39 6.86 28.53
N TRP A 330 -50.46 7.41 27.74
CA TRP A 330 -50.31 7.16 26.33
C TRP A 330 -49.83 5.74 26.00
N THR A 331 -49.04 5.08 26.90
CA THR A 331 -48.55 3.71 26.69
C THR A 331 -49.49 2.63 27.13
N ARG A 332 -50.68 2.97 27.72
CA ARG A 332 -51.72 1.99 28.05
C ARG A 332 -52.32 1.31 26.82
N HIS A 333 -52.22 1.92 25.64
CA HIS A 333 -52.69 1.34 24.40
C HIS A 333 -51.72 0.30 23.79
N ILE A 334 -50.46 0.27 24.23
CA ILE A 334 -49.46 -0.70 23.76
C ILE A 334 -49.47 -1.89 24.73
N LYS A 335 -50.18 -2.97 24.36
CA LYS A 335 -50.40 -4.18 25.17
C LYS A 335 -49.15 -5.06 25.43
N LEU A 336 -47.95 -4.60 25.13
CA LEU A 336 -46.69 -5.35 25.28
C LEU A 336 -46.32 -5.71 26.75
N PHE A 337 -46.96 -5.04 27.74
CA PHE A 337 -46.63 -5.21 29.17
C PHE A 337 -47.85 -5.49 30.03
N ASN A 338 -48.96 -5.98 29.45
CA ASN A 338 -50.18 -6.26 30.19
C ASN A 338 -50.19 -7.74 30.59
N ASN A 339 -49.62 -8.06 31.76
CA ASN A 339 -49.91 -9.32 32.43
C ASN A 339 -51.11 -9.07 33.38
N ARG A 340 -52.25 -9.64 33.02
CA ARG A 340 -53.31 -9.88 33.98
C ARG A 340 -52.82 -10.88 35.02
N ALA A 341 -52.73 -10.48 36.26
CA ALA A 341 -52.88 -11.31 37.43
C ALA A 341 -54.21 -11.03 38.05
#